data_03eeb53b9a61350be27456718397deaa
#
_entry.id   03eeb53b9a61350be27456718397deaa
#
_cell.length_a   1.000
_cell.length_b   1.000
_cell.length_c   1.000
_cell.angle_alpha   90.00
_cell.angle_beta   90.00
_cell.angle_gamma   90.00
#
_symmetry.space_group_name_H-M   'P 1'
#
loop_
_entity.id
_entity.type
_entity.pdbx_description
1 polymer ?
#
loop_
_entity_poly.entity_id
_entity_poly.type
_entity_poly.pdbx_seq_one_letter_code
_entity_poly.pdbx_strand_id
1 'polypeptide(L)'
;PYSLAGGLYDVLTASNGACLTCSNDELLYSMLLFRNLEGYDLLPAACCAVSSLINAVHSGLVKKDEFIMLNCTGGGSMASMSMGYKLKEPDLIVSPDVDEDELIRDVNRLF
;
A
#
# COMPACT_ATOMS: atom_id res chain seq x y z
N PRO A 1 7.65 8.79 7.62
CA PRO A 1 7.45 10.21 7.90
C PRO A 1 7.79 11.03 6.67
N TYR A 2 6.83 11.83 6.24
CA TYR A 2 6.98 12.68 5.08
C TYR A 2 7.51 14.04 5.53
N SER A 3 8.68 14.43 5.03
CA SER A 3 9.36 15.66 5.44
C SER A 3 8.89 16.92 4.69
N LEU A 4 8.01 16.77 3.70
CA LEU A 4 7.47 17.89 2.92
C LEU A 4 6.22 18.45 3.61
N ALA A 5 6.42 19.41 4.48
CA ALA A 5 5.32 20.17 5.09
C ALA A 5 4.64 21.05 4.03
N GLY A 6 3.32 20.97 3.93
CA GLY A 6 2.50 21.84 3.08
C GLY A 6 2.26 21.32 1.66
N GLY A 7 3.19 20.59 1.02
CA GLY A 7 3.10 20.22 -0.38
C GLY A 7 1.86 19.42 -0.76
N LEU A 8 1.47 18.43 0.04
CA LEU A 8 0.25 17.64 -0.20
C LEU A 8 -1.01 18.51 -0.03
N TYR A 9 -1.05 19.35 0.99
CA TYR A 9 -2.18 20.26 1.23
C TYR A 9 -2.36 21.24 0.06
N ASP A 10 -1.26 21.82 -0.43
CA ASP A 10 -1.28 22.79 -1.52
C ASP A 10 -1.80 22.13 -2.82
N VAL A 11 -1.31 20.91 -3.13
CA VAL A 11 -1.77 20.15 -4.30
C VAL A 11 -3.26 19.80 -4.20
N LEU A 12 -3.71 19.28 -3.07
CA LEU A 12 -5.13 18.95 -2.86
C LEU A 12 -6.02 20.20 -2.97
N THR A 13 -5.57 21.33 -2.41
CA THR A 13 -6.31 22.58 -2.50
C THR A 13 -6.39 23.08 -3.94
N ALA A 14 -5.26 23.10 -4.67
CA ALA A 14 -5.20 23.57 -6.05
C ALA A 14 -6.00 22.70 -7.03
N SER A 15 -6.06 21.39 -6.79
CA SER A 15 -6.77 20.43 -7.64
C SER A 15 -8.21 20.17 -7.20
N ASN A 16 -8.69 20.78 -6.13
CA ASN A 16 -9.95 20.42 -5.44
C ASN A 16 -10.01 18.92 -5.12
N GLY A 17 -8.85 18.35 -4.77
CA GLY A 17 -8.70 16.94 -4.44
C GLY A 17 -9.15 16.64 -3.01
N ALA A 18 -9.28 15.34 -2.70
CA ALA A 18 -9.66 14.84 -1.39
C ALA A 18 -8.79 13.67 -0.95
N CYS A 19 -8.65 13.49 0.36
CA CYS A 19 -8.12 12.26 0.95
C CYS A 19 -9.28 11.33 1.27
N LEU A 20 -9.16 10.09 0.82
CA LEU A 20 -10.13 9.04 1.11
C LEU A 20 -9.51 8.03 2.06
N THR A 21 -10.34 7.38 2.86
CA THR A 21 -9.93 6.36 3.82
C THR A 21 -10.75 5.09 3.65
N CYS A 22 -10.21 3.98 4.12
CA CYS A 22 -10.93 2.72 4.23
C CYS A 22 -10.60 2.04 5.55
N SER A 23 -11.49 1.19 6.04
CA SER A 23 -11.25 0.29 7.15
C SER A 23 -10.39 -0.91 6.72
N ASN A 24 -9.83 -1.64 7.69
CA ASN A 24 -9.08 -2.86 7.40
C ASN A 24 -9.96 -3.95 6.76
N ASP A 25 -11.22 -4.05 7.13
CA ASP A 25 -12.15 -5.03 6.55
C ASP A 25 -12.47 -4.71 5.08
N GLU A 26 -12.71 -3.44 4.77
CA GLU A 26 -12.89 -2.97 3.38
C GLU A 26 -11.62 -3.18 2.55
N LEU A 27 -10.46 -2.96 3.16
CA LEU A 27 -9.17 -3.21 2.53
C LEU A 27 -9.01 -4.70 2.14
N LEU A 28 -9.23 -5.62 3.09
CA LEU A 28 -9.13 -7.06 2.85
C LEU A 28 -10.13 -7.53 1.79
N TYR A 29 -11.37 -7.04 1.84
CA TYR A 29 -12.35 -7.30 0.81
C TYR A 29 -11.87 -6.85 -0.57
N SER A 30 -11.35 -5.63 -0.66
CA SER A 30 -10.85 -5.05 -1.91
C SER A 30 -9.65 -5.80 -2.49
N MET A 31 -8.76 -6.32 -1.63
CA MET A 31 -7.64 -7.16 -2.05
C MET A 31 -8.13 -8.46 -2.72
N LEU A 32 -9.10 -9.13 -2.12
CA LEU A 32 -9.70 -10.35 -2.67
C LEU A 32 -10.46 -10.06 -3.96
N LEU A 33 -11.25 -8.99 -3.99
CA LEU A 33 -12.01 -8.58 -5.16
C LEU A 33 -11.09 -8.28 -6.35
N PHE A 34 -10.08 -7.44 -6.15
CA PHE A 34 -9.13 -7.06 -7.19
C PHE A 34 -8.40 -8.29 -7.74
N ARG A 35 -7.89 -9.16 -6.86
CA ARG A 35 -7.24 -10.40 -7.26
C ARG A 35 -8.15 -11.30 -8.09
N ASN A 36 -9.42 -11.42 -7.72
CA ASN A 36 -10.38 -12.29 -8.43
C ASN A 36 -10.77 -11.72 -9.80
N LEU A 37 -10.85 -10.40 -9.95
CA LEU A 37 -11.24 -9.74 -11.18
C LEU A 37 -10.08 -9.55 -12.15
N GLU A 38 -8.92 -9.14 -11.63
CA GLU A 38 -7.77 -8.73 -12.46
C GLU A 38 -6.67 -9.81 -12.53
N GLY A 39 -6.74 -10.84 -11.70
CA GLY A 39 -5.74 -11.91 -11.64
C GLY A 39 -4.41 -11.52 -10.98
N TYR A 40 -4.31 -10.34 -10.39
CA TYR A 40 -3.12 -9.82 -9.72
C TYR A 40 -3.37 -9.58 -8.23
N ASP A 41 -2.37 -9.86 -7.41
CA ASP A 41 -2.34 -9.48 -6.01
C ASP A 41 -1.78 -8.07 -5.85
N LEU A 42 -2.42 -7.26 -5.02
CA LEU A 42 -1.92 -5.96 -4.59
C LEU A 42 -1.43 -6.02 -3.15
N LEU A 43 -0.38 -5.23 -2.87
CA LEU A 43 0.02 -4.99 -1.48
C LEU A 43 -1.07 -4.19 -0.75
N PRO A 44 -1.24 -4.40 0.58
CA PRO A 44 -2.28 -3.71 1.34
C PRO A 44 -2.29 -2.19 1.14
N ALA A 45 -1.12 -1.55 1.17
CA ALA A 45 -1.01 -0.11 0.96
C ALA A 45 -1.51 0.34 -0.43
N ALA A 46 -1.22 -0.42 -1.49
CA ALA A 46 -1.71 -0.12 -2.83
C ALA A 46 -3.21 -0.40 -2.96
N CYS A 47 -3.70 -1.42 -2.25
CA CYS A 47 -5.12 -1.79 -2.27
C CYS A 47 -6.03 -0.78 -1.55
N CYS A 48 -5.48 0.11 -0.71
CA CYS A 48 -6.22 1.26 -0.19
C CYS A 48 -6.82 2.12 -1.32
N ALA A 49 -6.14 2.24 -2.46
CA ALA A 49 -6.66 2.98 -3.61
C ALA A 49 -7.90 2.29 -4.22
N VAL A 50 -7.90 0.97 -4.32
CA VAL A 50 -9.04 0.18 -4.80
C VAL A 50 -10.24 0.33 -3.85
N SER A 51 -10.01 0.16 -2.55
CA SER A 51 -11.04 0.30 -1.51
C SER A 51 -11.63 1.72 -1.50
N SER A 52 -10.77 2.73 -1.59
CA SER A 52 -11.19 4.12 -1.65
C SER A 52 -12.02 4.43 -2.91
N LEU A 53 -11.67 3.84 -4.06
CA LEU A 53 -12.45 3.98 -5.28
C LEU A 53 -13.84 3.34 -5.13
N ILE A 54 -13.93 2.14 -4.55
CA ILE A 54 -15.22 1.49 -4.28
C ILE A 54 -16.10 2.39 -3.41
N ASN A 55 -15.54 2.93 -2.34
CA ASN A 55 -16.27 3.83 -1.44
C ASN A 55 -16.66 5.15 -2.13
N ALA A 56 -15.81 5.70 -2.98
CA ALA A 56 -16.09 6.91 -3.76
C ALA A 56 -17.24 6.70 -4.75
N VAL A 57 -17.29 5.54 -5.41
CA VAL A 57 -18.40 5.17 -6.30
C VAL A 57 -19.69 4.97 -5.51
N HIS A 58 -19.67 4.24 -4.40
CA HIS A 58 -20.85 4.01 -3.57
C HIS A 58 -21.42 5.29 -2.96
N SER A 59 -20.56 6.24 -2.61
CA SER A 59 -20.98 7.54 -2.07
C SER A 59 -21.43 8.54 -3.16
N GLY A 60 -21.27 8.20 -4.44
CA GLY A 60 -21.61 9.09 -5.56
C GLY A 60 -20.57 10.20 -5.79
N LEU A 61 -19.43 10.14 -5.15
CA LEU A 61 -18.30 11.06 -5.38
C LEU A 61 -17.75 10.88 -6.80
N VAL A 62 -17.68 9.63 -7.27
CA VAL A 62 -17.29 9.26 -8.63
C VAL A 62 -18.52 8.79 -9.39
N LYS A 63 -18.76 9.37 -10.56
CA LYS A 63 -19.91 9.07 -11.41
C LYS A 63 -19.58 8.01 -12.45
N LYS A 64 -20.63 7.40 -13.00
CA LYS A 64 -20.54 6.27 -13.91
C LYS A 64 -19.91 6.61 -15.27
N ASP A 65 -20.00 7.86 -15.67
CA ASP A 65 -19.53 8.42 -16.94
C ASP A 65 -18.18 9.14 -16.83
N GLU A 66 -17.57 9.15 -15.64
CA GLU A 66 -16.26 9.73 -15.43
C GLU A 66 -15.15 8.77 -15.84
N PHE A 67 -14.08 9.34 -16.40
CA PHE A 67 -12.88 8.60 -16.72
C PHE A 67 -12.01 8.47 -15.47
N ILE A 68 -11.77 7.23 -15.04
CA ILE A 68 -11.04 6.95 -13.79
C ILE A 68 -9.65 6.43 -14.12
N MET A 69 -8.63 7.02 -13.52
CA MET A 69 -7.27 6.50 -13.50
C MET A 69 -6.93 6.03 -12.08
N LEU A 70 -6.84 4.71 -11.89
CA LEU A 70 -6.44 4.12 -10.63
C LEU A 70 -4.95 3.77 -10.65
N ASN A 71 -4.17 4.37 -9.77
CA ASN A 71 -2.74 4.11 -9.66
C ASN A 71 -2.46 2.98 -8.64
N CYS A 72 -2.09 1.80 -9.15
CA CYS A 72 -1.73 0.64 -8.34
C CYS A 72 -0.20 0.58 -8.17
N THR A 73 0.30 1.02 -7.02
CA THR A 73 1.73 1.28 -6.77
C THR A 73 2.52 0.08 -6.25
N GLY A 74 1.90 -1.07 -5.99
CA GLY A 74 2.62 -2.26 -5.52
C GLY A 74 1.78 -3.52 -5.52
N GLY A 75 2.41 -4.64 -5.85
CA GLY A 75 1.76 -5.95 -5.92
C GLY A 75 2.56 -6.93 -6.76
N GLY A 76 1.92 -8.05 -7.13
CA GLY A 76 2.51 -9.06 -7.98
C GLY A 76 3.50 -10.00 -7.28
N SER A 77 3.52 -10.02 -5.95
CA SER A 77 4.40 -10.89 -5.16
C SER A 77 4.14 -12.37 -5.45
N MET A 78 2.88 -12.77 -5.57
CA MET A 78 2.53 -14.15 -5.88
C MET A 78 2.90 -14.53 -7.32
N ALA A 79 2.72 -13.62 -8.28
CA ALA A 79 3.15 -13.85 -9.65
C ALA A 79 4.68 -13.99 -9.71
N SER A 80 5.43 -13.15 -9.01
CA SER A 80 6.89 -13.24 -8.92
C SER A 80 7.33 -14.57 -8.32
N MET A 81 6.71 -15.02 -7.23
CA MET A 81 6.99 -16.32 -6.59
C MET A 81 6.71 -17.50 -7.55
N SER A 82 5.60 -17.45 -8.30
CA SER A 82 5.25 -18.49 -9.27
C SER A 82 6.23 -18.58 -10.44
N MET A 83 6.90 -17.48 -10.77
CA MET A 83 7.99 -17.42 -11.76
C MET A 83 9.36 -17.85 -11.18
N GLY A 84 9.40 -18.29 -9.93
CA GLY A 84 10.62 -18.78 -9.29
C GLY A 84 11.47 -17.70 -8.60
N TYR A 85 11.00 -16.48 -8.51
CA TYR A 85 11.67 -15.46 -7.71
C TYR A 85 11.54 -15.81 -6.23
N LYS A 86 12.67 -15.94 -5.57
CA LYS A 86 12.71 -16.10 -4.11
C LYS A 86 12.93 -14.73 -3.47
N LEU A 87 12.07 -14.38 -2.53
CA LEU A 87 12.33 -13.24 -1.67
C LEU A 87 13.57 -13.56 -0.85
N LYS A 88 14.54 -12.64 -0.82
CA LYS A 88 15.68 -12.77 0.09
C LYS A 88 15.16 -12.64 1.50
N GLU A 89 15.49 -13.61 2.35
CA GLU A 89 15.23 -13.48 3.78
C GLU A 89 16.13 -12.37 4.36
N PRO A 90 15.63 -11.62 5.36
CA PRO A 90 16.46 -10.62 6.01
C PRO A 90 17.66 -11.29 6.70
N ASP A 91 18.82 -10.67 6.61
CA ASP A 91 20.03 -11.16 7.25
C ASP A 91 19.97 -11.03 8.79
N LEU A 92 19.09 -10.17 9.30
CA LEU A 92 18.82 -9.96 10.71
C LEU A 92 17.34 -9.58 10.92
N ILE A 93 16.70 -10.21 11.90
CA ILE A 93 15.35 -9.86 12.38
C ILE A 93 15.50 -9.40 13.82
N VAL A 94 15.11 -8.16 14.10
CA VAL A 94 15.16 -7.56 15.44
C VAL A 94 13.78 -7.34 16.01
N SER A 95 13.64 -7.52 17.33
CA SER A 95 12.43 -7.13 18.04
C SER A 95 12.28 -5.61 18.08
N PRO A 96 11.05 -5.05 18.04
CA PRO A 96 10.83 -3.62 18.27
C PRO A 96 11.34 -3.12 19.63
N ASP A 97 11.46 -4.02 20.62
CA ASP A 97 11.89 -3.73 21.99
C ASP A 97 13.37 -4.07 22.24
N VAL A 98 14.14 -4.29 21.15
CA VAL A 98 15.56 -4.62 21.29
C VAL A 98 16.32 -3.44 21.93
N ASP A 99 17.23 -3.78 22.86
CA ASP A 99 18.14 -2.82 23.45
C ASP A 99 19.18 -2.31 22.44
N GLU A 100 19.57 -1.05 22.53
CA GLU A 100 20.49 -0.41 21.59
C GLU A 100 21.86 -1.14 21.53
N ASP A 101 22.39 -1.54 22.66
CA ASP A 101 23.67 -2.26 22.72
C ASP A 101 23.58 -3.65 22.10
N GLU A 102 22.42 -4.32 22.22
CA GLU A 102 22.16 -5.60 21.59
C GLU A 102 22.03 -5.44 20.07
N LEU A 103 21.29 -4.42 19.60
CA LEU A 103 21.16 -4.10 18.20
C LEU A 103 22.51 -3.83 17.54
N ILE A 104 23.36 -3.02 18.18
CA ILE A 104 24.72 -2.71 17.69
C ILE A 104 25.56 -3.98 17.59
N ARG A 105 25.51 -4.87 18.59
CA ARG A 105 26.24 -6.14 18.55
C ARG A 105 25.77 -7.03 17.41
N ASP A 106 24.47 -7.14 17.19
CA ASP A 106 23.90 -8.00 16.15
C ASP A 106 24.18 -7.47 14.75
N VAL A 107 24.07 -6.16 14.55
CA VAL A 107 24.48 -5.52 13.28
C VAL A 107 25.98 -5.72 13.01
N ASN A 108 26.85 -5.56 14.02
CA ASN A 108 28.30 -5.77 13.85
C ASN A 108 28.70 -7.22 13.55
N ARG A 109 27.83 -8.20 13.79
CA ARG A 109 28.07 -9.60 13.41
C ARG A 109 27.80 -9.88 11.93
N LEU A 110 27.11 -8.97 11.23
CA LEU A 110 26.80 -9.11 9.81
C LEU A 110 27.94 -8.66 8.91
N PHE A 111 28.87 -7.89 9.45
CA PHE A 111 30.05 -7.31 8.76
C PHE A 111 31.37 -7.73 9.42
#